data_e6ba75448547111f009a11a54d7d9706
#
_entry.id   e6ba75448547111f009a11a54d7d9706
#
_cell.length_a   1.000
_cell.length_b   1.000
_cell.length_c   1.000
_cell.angle_alpha   90.00
_cell.angle_beta   90.00
_cell.angle_gamma   90.00
#
_symmetry.space_group_name_H-M   'P 1'
#
loop_
_entity.id
_entity.type
_entity.pdbx_description
1 polymer ?
#
loop_
_entity_poly.entity_id
_entity_poly.type
_entity_poly.pdbx_seq_one_letter_code
_entity_poly.pdbx_strand_id
1 'polypeptide(L)'
;LALSSFPDFDPNLFSGGIDQENWNILLENPEHPLENKAIQGLYAPGSIFKVVTAYAGLDLEVITPETEHVCNGLFYVKGRETPFKCWKENGHGRVALIDAIKGSCNVYFYNTGMGVGVDAMHKYAGLFGLGQLTGLGLLNEKAGLIPSSNWKQRVLNEPWYLGEMPSMAIGQGYIIVTPLQVLNMINILANDGMWIPPNLLLDQEGISPQHIPLKREYLSLIREGMVAVVNEVGGTARKVQFEEFTVAGKTATSQVVSHETLETLDNETKSKREIQNHAWFVAFGPAEDPEISVLALVEHGGGGSKAAAPIVRKILTYYIDNIYKPKPQKTTQTDLESKNIKFNDRLQKAFN
;
A
#
# COMPACT_ATOMS: atom_id res chain seq x y z
N LEU A 1 5.09 17.24 0.75
CA LEU A 1 5.60 17.79 -0.52
C LEU A 1 4.48 18.10 -1.51
N ALA A 2 3.54 17.16 -1.74
CA ALA A 2 2.43 17.35 -2.65
C ALA A 2 1.21 16.52 -2.20
N LEU A 3 0.01 17.09 -2.39
CA LEU A 3 -1.28 16.41 -2.30
C LEU A 3 -2.06 16.83 -3.55
N SER A 4 -2.36 15.91 -4.44
CA SER A 4 -3.01 16.19 -5.73
C SER A 4 -4.18 15.25 -5.98
N SER A 5 -5.27 15.80 -6.50
CA SER A 5 -6.46 15.06 -6.95
C SER A 5 -6.79 15.51 -8.36
N PHE A 6 -7.13 14.56 -9.24
CA PHE A 6 -7.47 14.82 -10.63
C PHE A 6 -8.69 13.96 -11.04
N PRO A 7 -9.59 14.47 -11.90
CA PRO A 7 -9.61 15.86 -12.40
C PRO A 7 -9.81 16.87 -11.28
N ASP A 8 -9.38 18.09 -11.51
CA ASP A 8 -9.61 19.26 -10.68
C ASP A 8 -10.56 20.24 -11.39
N PHE A 9 -10.77 21.39 -10.78
CA PHE A 9 -11.57 22.47 -11.36
C PHE A 9 -10.80 23.80 -11.26
N ASP A 10 -11.16 24.76 -12.12
CA ASP A 10 -10.62 26.11 -12.03
C ASP A 10 -11.27 26.85 -10.83
N PRO A 11 -10.50 27.16 -9.76
CA PRO A 11 -11.04 27.86 -8.59
C PRO A 11 -11.50 29.30 -8.91
N ASN A 12 -11.04 29.88 -10.04
CA ASN A 12 -11.49 31.21 -10.46
C ASN A 12 -12.97 31.27 -10.82
N LEU A 13 -13.57 30.13 -11.18
CA LEU A 13 -15.03 30.04 -11.39
C LEU A 13 -15.84 30.47 -10.16
N PHE A 14 -15.24 30.41 -8.96
CA PHE A 14 -15.89 30.75 -7.70
C PHE A 14 -15.59 32.17 -7.21
N SER A 15 -14.64 32.88 -7.81
CA SER A 15 -14.14 34.17 -7.30
C SER A 15 -15.18 35.30 -7.31
N GLY A 16 -16.14 35.26 -8.20
CA GLY A 16 -17.25 36.23 -8.30
C GLY A 16 -18.65 35.60 -8.11
N GLY A 17 -18.70 34.36 -7.63
CA GLY A 17 -19.86 33.50 -7.68
C GLY A 17 -19.91 32.67 -8.95
N ILE A 18 -20.14 31.37 -8.84
CA ILE A 18 -20.27 30.47 -9.98
C ILE A 18 -21.66 30.59 -10.61
N ASP A 19 -21.71 30.67 -11.93
CA ASP A 19 -22.98 30.62 -12.65
C ASP A 19 -23.59 29.20 -12.68
N GLN A 20 -24.87 29.10 -12.98
CA GLN A 20 -25.60 27.82 -12.93
C GLN A 20 -25.09 26.82 -13.98
N GLU A 21 -24.61 27.28 -15.12
CA GLU A 21 -24.11 26.41 -16.20
C GLU A 21 -22.79 25.72 -15.76
N ASN A 22 -21.81 26.49 -15.32
CA ASN A 22 -20.53 25.98 -14.83
C ASN A 22 -20.72 25.09 -13.58
N TRP A 23 -21.65 25.45 -12.67
CA TRP A 23 -22.00 24.65 -11.52
C TRP A 23 -22.56 23.27 -11.92
N ASN A 24 -23.48 23.23 -12.88
CA ASN A 24 -24.04 21.98 -13.37
C ASN A 24 -22.97 21.10 -14.06
N ILE A 25 -22.07 21.70 -14.87
CA ILE A 25 -20.96 20.99 -15.50
C ILE A 25 -20.10 20.29 -14.44
N LEU A 26 -19.77 20.96 -13.34
CA LEU A 26 -18.96 20.38 -12.26
C LEU A 26 -19.69 19.27 -11.50
N LEU A 27 -21.00 19.46 -11.21
CA LEU A 27 -21.82 18.50 -10.48
C LEU A 27 -22.12 17.24 -11.29
N GLU A 28 -22.39 17.38 -12.58
CA GLU A 28 -22.78 16.28 -13.46
C GLU A 28 -21.57 15.52 -14.02
N ASN A 29 -20.34 16.03 -13.77
CA ASN A 29 -19.13 15.36 -14.22
C ASN A 29 -18.96 14.02 -13.50
N PRO A 30 -18.97 12.89 -14.22
CA PRO A 30 -18.87 11.56 -13.60
C PRO A 30 -17.50 11.29 -12.93
N GLU A 31 -16.49 12.11 -13.19
CA GLU A 31 -15.18 12.02 -12.56
C GLU A 31 -15.07 12.86 -11.28
N HIS A 32 -16.15 13.53 -10.83
CA HIS A 32 -16.26 14.26 -9.56
C HIS A 32 -15.12 15.26 -9.27
N PRO A 33 -14.88 16.29 -10.10
CA PRO A 33 -13.76 17.22 -9.96
C PRO A 33 -13.79 18.04 -8.66
N LEU A 34 -14.97 18.21 -8.03
CA LEU A 34 -15.13 18.90 -6.75
C LEU A 34 -14.67 18.07 -5.55
N GLU A 35 -14.45 16.78 -5.72
CA GLU A 35 -14.00 15.88 -4.67
C GLU A 35 -12.47 15.81 -4.62
N ASN A 36 -11.89 16.16 -3.47
CA ASN A 36 -10.48 15.88 -3.24
C ASN A 36 -10.30 14.38 -2.92
N LYS A 37 -10.09 13.57 -3.94
CA LYS A 37 -10.02 12.12 -3.85
C LYS A 37 -8.92 11.62 -2.91
N ALA A 38 -7.89 12.42 -2.66
CA ALA A 38 -6.81 12.03 -1.76
C ALA A 38 -7.25 11.90 -0.29
N ILE A 39 -8.29 12.66 0.12
CA ILE A 39 -8.81 12.72 1.51
C ILE A 39 -10.29 12.38 1.63
N GLN A 40 -11.03 12.38 0.52
CA GLN A 40 -12.46 12.15 0.49
C GLN A 40 -12.85 10.87 -0.24
N GLY A 41 -12.07 10.48 -1.25
CA GLY A 41 -12.30 9.25 -1.99
C GLY A 41 -12.07 8.03 -1.10
N LEU A 42 -13.04 7.11 -1.11
CA LEU A 42 -13.06 5.90 -0.30
C LEU A 42 -12.88 4.66 -1.17
N TYR A 43 -11.78 3.97 -1.01
CA TYR A 43 -11.41 2.83 -1.86
C TYR A 43 -10.92 1.66 -1.03
N ALA A 44 -11.13 0.45 -1.51
CA ALA A 44 -10.49 -0.73 -0.94
C ALA A 44 -8.96 -0.63 -1.15
N PRO A 45 -8.11 -0.77 -0.12
CA PRO A 45 -6.66 -0.67 -0.26
C PRO A 45 -6.04 -1.87 -0.98
N GLY A 46 -6.79 -2.96 -1.12
CA GLY A 46 -6.32 -4.18 -1.74
C GLY A 46 -5.03 -4.70 -1.12
N SER A 47 -4.15 -5.23 -1.93
CA SER A 47 -2.91 -5.88 -1.47
C SER A 47 -1.94 -5.00 -0.67
N ILE A 48 -2.15 -3.69 -0.55
CA ILE A 48 -1.36 -2.86 0.37
C ILE A 48 -1.72 -3.19 1.82
N PHE A 49 -2.98 -3.55 2.10
CA PHE A 49 -3.44 -3.96 3.42
C PHE A 49 -2.73 -5.23 3.96
N LYS A 50 -2.10 -6.02 3.10
CA LYS A 50 -1.30 -7.18 3.50
C LYS A 50 -0.15 -6.83 4.46
N VAL A 51 0.28 -5.58 4.49
CA VAL A 51 1.22 -5.04 5.51
C VAL A 51 0.62 -5.20 6.91
N VAL A 52 -0.65 -4.80 7.08
CA VAL A 52 -1.38 -4.94 8.35
C VAL A 52 -1.57 -6.41 8.70
N THR A 53 -1.98 -7.23 7.73
CA THR A 53 -2.20 -8.67 7.93
C THR A 53 -0.91 -9.38 8.32
N ALA A 54 0.22 -9.04 7.69
CA ALA A 54 1.54 -9.57 8.04
C ALA A 54 1.93 -9.20 9.47
N TYR A 55 1.80 -7.92 9.81
CA TYR A 55 2.13 -7.44 11.14
C TYR A 55 1.27 -8.13 12.23
N ALA A 56 -0.05 -8.15 12.03
CA ALA A 56 -0.97 -8.80 12.95
C ALA A 56 -0.66 -10.31 13.11
N GLY A 57 -0.34 -10.98 12.01
CA GLY A 57 0.04 -12.38 12.01
C GLY A 57 1.31 -12.67 12.80
N LEU A 58 2.33 -11.82 12.67
CA LEU A 58 3.58 -11.92 13.43
C LEU A 58 3.37 -11.61 14.92
N ASP A 59 2.67 -10.52 15.23
CA ASP A 59 2.52 -10.05 16.61
C ASP A 59 1.62 -10.97 17.46
N LEU A 60 0.68 -11.66 16.82
CA LEU A 60 -0.17 -12.69 17.44
C LEU A 60 0.39 -14.11 17.35
N GLU A 61 1.61 -14.27 16.84
CA GLU A 61 2.27 -15.57 16.65
C GLU A 61 1.46 -16.56 15.80
N VAL A 62 0.57 -16.05 14.94
CA VAL A 62 -0.15 -16.84 13.92
C VAL A 62 0.79 -17.34 12.85
N ILE A 63 1.81 -16.53 12.53
CA ILE A 63 2.92 -16.85 11.64
C ILE A 63 4.24 -16.45 12.27
N THR A 64 5.31 -17.12 11.83
CA THR A 64 6.71 -16.67 11.99
C THR A 64 7.27 -16.26 10.63
N PRO A 65 8.45 -15.63 10.54
CA PRO A 65 9.07 -15.32 9.25
C PRO A 65 9.24 -16.53 8.34
N GLU A 66 9.45 -17.73 8.94
CA GLU A 66 9.69 -19.01 8.26
C GLU A 66 8.40 -19.79 7.98
N THR A 67 7.25 -19.34 8.51
CA THR A 67 5.97 -20.02 8.25
C THR A 67 5.68 -20.07 6.76
N GLU A 68 5.58 -21.28 6.23
CA GLU A 68 5.34 -21.53 4.82
C GLU A 68 3.89 -21.93 4.54
N HIS A 69 3.32 -21.40 3.47
CA HIS A 69 2.08 -21.88 2.90
C HIS A 69 2.26 -22.28 1.43
N VAL A 70 1.56 -23.34 1.01
CA VAL A 70 1.55 -23.77 -0.38
C VAL A 70 0.42 -23.09 -1.12
N CYS A 71 0.76 -22.30 -2.13
CA CYS A 71 -0.19 -21.62 -3.01
C CYS A 71 -0.28 -22.36 -4.35
N ASN A 72 -1.37 -23.03 -4.58
CA ASN A 72 -1.75 -23.69 -5.84
C ASN A 72 -2.75 -22.84 -6.67
N GLY A 73 -2.98 -21.58 -6.28
CA GLY A 73 -3.91 -20.67 -6.94
C GLY A 73 -5.30 -20.61 -6.29
N LEU A 74 -5.66 -21.56 -5.43
CA LEU A 74 -6.99 -21.66 -4.83
C LEU A 74 -6.91 -21.74 -3.30
N PHE A 75 -7.95 -21.20 -2.64
CA PHE A 75 -8.11 -21.28 -1.19
C PHE A 75 -9.55 -21.60 -0.84
N TYR A 76 -9.76 -22.67 -0.08
CA TYR A 76 -11.09 -23.18 0.29
C TYR A 76 -11.43 -22.78 1.73
N VAL A 77 -12.63 -22.31 1.95
CA VAL A 77 -13.20 -22.04 3.28
C VAL A 77 -14.33 -23.03 3.53
N LYS A 78 -14.33 -23.64 4.72
CA LYS A 78 -15.37 -24.59 5.10
C LYS A 78 -16.75 -23.97 5.01
N GLY A 79 -17.68 -24.64 4.33
CA GLY A 79 -19.04 -24.18 4.14
C GLY A 79 -19.25 -23.24 2.94
N ARG A 80 -18.21 -23.01 2.13
CA ARG A 80 -18.30 -22.26 0.87
C ARG A 80 -17.93 -23.18 -0.31
N GLU A 81 -18.78 -23.25 -1.32
CA GLU A 81 -18.56 -24.09 -2.52
C GLU A 81 -17.48 -23.49 -3.42
N THR A 82 -17.53 -22.16 -3.63
CA THR A 82 -16.61 -21.46 -4.52
C THR A 82 -15.33 -21.08 -3.80
N PRO A 83 -14.14 -21.49 -4.27
CA PRO A 83 -12.87 -21.12 -3.65
C PRO A 83 -12.51 -19.66 -3.93
N PHE A 84 -11.74 -19.07 -3.02
CA PHE A 84 -11.05 -17.81 -3.27
C PHE A 84 -9.84 -18.05 -4.18
N LYS A 85 -9.58 -17.11 -5.09
CA LYS A 85 -8.52 -17.24 -6.10
C LYS A 85 -7.31 -16.39 -5.74
N CYS A 86 -6.11 -16.94 -5.94
CA CYS A 86 -4.92 -16.11 -6.03
C CYS A 86 -4.90 -15.41 -7.40
N TRP A 87 -4.26 -14.24 -7.47
CA TRP A 87 -4.11 -13.53 -8.74
C TRP A 87 -3.21 -14.29 -9.75
N LYS A 88 -2.31 -15.15 -9.24
CA LYS A 88 -1.50 -16.05 -10.04
C LYS A 88 -2.21 -17.40 -10.14
N GLU A 89 -2.80 -17.71 -11.28
CA GLU A 89 -3.66 -18.87 -11.50
C GLU A 89 -2.97 -20.20 -11.14
N ASN A 90 -1.73 -20.38 -11.59
CA ASN A 90 -0.94 -21.59 -11.27
C ASN A 90 -0.32 -21.59 -9.88
N GLY A 91 -0.66 -20.57 -9.05
CA GLY A 91 -0.13 -20.40 -7.71
C GLY A 91 1.33 -19.93 -7.66
N HIS A 92 1.79 -19.69 -6.44
CA HIS A 92 3.17 -19.25 -6.16
C HIS A 92 4.07 -20.41 -5.70
N GLY A 93 3.50 -21.60 -5.52
CA GLY A 93 4.22 -22.72 -4.89
C GLY A 93 4.33 -22.52 -3.38
N ARG A 94 5.40 -23.01 -2.80
CA ARG A 94 5.73 -22.84 -1.39
C ARG A 94 6.33 -21.45 -1.18
N VAL A 95 5.74 -20.66 -0.30
CA VAL A 95 6.16 -19.29 0.00
C VAL A 95 6.16 -19.03 1.49
N ALA A 96 7.21 -18.39 1.99
CA ALA A 96 7.28 -17.79 3.32
C ALA A 96 6.92 -16.29 3.26
N LEU A 97 7.00 -15.58 4.39
CA LEU A 97 6.52 -14.21 4.54
C LEU A 97 7.11 -13.24 3.49
N ILE A 98 8.42 -13.20 3.34
CA ILE A 98 9.10 -12.27 2.41
C ILE A 98 8.66 -12.53 0.97
N ASP A 99 8.67 -13.80 0.53
CA ASP A 99 8.23 -14.17 -0.82
C ASP A 99 6.74 -13.92 -1.03
N ALA A 100 5.92 -14.10 0.01
CA ALA A 100 4.49 -13.81 -0.04
C ALA A 100 4.20 -12.31 -0.20
N ILE A 101 4.98 -11.43 0.44
CA ILE A 101 4.90 -9.97 0.27
C ILE A 101 5.40 -9.60 -1.13
N LYS A 102 6.57 -10.11 -1.55
CA LYS A 102 7.20 -9.89 -2.85
C LYS A 102 6.28 -10.24 -4.01
N GLY A 103 5.76 -11.46 -4.01
CA GLY A 103 4.84 -11.97 -5.02
C GLY A 103 3.39 -11.56 -4.80
N SER A 104 3.08 -10.87 -3.69
CA SER A 104 1.71 -10.51 -3.31
C SER A 104 0.76 -11.72 -3.28
N CYS A 105 1.18 -12.86 -2.70
CA CYS A 105 0.43 -14.10 -2.67
C CYS A 105 -0.87 -13.98 -1.84
N ASN A 106 -2.04 -14.10 -2.49
CA ASN A 106 -3.31 -14.03 -1.76
C ASN A 106 -3.48 -15.21 -0.80
N VAL A 107 -3.15 -16.43 -1.23
CA VAL A 107 -3.36 -17.66 -0.44
C VAL A 107 -2.58 -17.63 0.88
N TYR A 108 -1.34 -17.11 0.87
CA TYR A 108 -0.57 -16.89 2.10
C TYR A 108 -1.35 -16.02 3.09
N PHE A 109 -1.82 -14.86 2.60
CA PHE A 109 -2.53 -13.89 3.44
C PHE A 109 -3.94 -14.32 3.81
N TYR A 110 -4.61 -15.16 3.01
CA TYR A 110 -5.87 -15.80 3.42
C TYR A 110 -5.65 -16.68 4.65
N ASN A 111 -4.62 -17.55 4.63
CA ASN A 111 -4.28 -18.37 5.79
C ASN A 111 -3.96 -17.52 7.02
N THR A 112 -3.10 -16.53 6.87
CA THR A 112 -2.73 -15.62 7.97
C THR A 112 -3.96 -14.91 8.54
N GLY A 113 -4.79 -14.32 7.68
CA GLY A 113 -5.99 -13.58 8.12
C GLY A 113 -7.01 -14.47 8.80
N MET A 114 -7.19 -15.72 8.35
CA MET A 114 -8.06 -16.69 9.02
C MET A 114 -7.62 -16.96 10.46
N GLY A 115 -6.32 -16.99 10.72
CA GLY A 115 -5.78 -17.16 12.07
C GLY A 115 -5.87 -15.90 12.93
N VAL A 116 -5.72 -14.72 12.31
CA VAL A 116 -5.77 -13.42 13.01
C VAL A 116 -7.20 -13.07 13.45
N GLY A 117 -8.19 -13.24 12.58
CA GLY A 117 -9.59 -12.89 12.84
C GLY A 117 -9.90 -11.40 12.71
N VAL A 118 -11.22 -11.09 12.60
CA VAL A 118 -11.71 -9.74 12.24
C VAL A 118 -11.38 -8.67 13.27
N ASP A 119 -11.58 -8.95 14.55
CA ASP A 119 -11.44 -7.93 15.61
C ASP A 119 -9.97 -7.57 15.87
N ALA A 120 -9.08 -8.56 15.79
CA ALA A 120 -7.65 -8.30 15.82
C ALA A 120 -7.21 -7.51 14.57
N MET A 121 -7.68 -7.88 13.38
CA MET A 121 -7.40 -7.14 12.14
C MET A 121 -7.86 -5.68 12.24
N HIS A 122 -9.07 -5.44 12.76
CA HIS A 122 -9.59 -4.09 13.04
C HIS A 122 -8.65 -3.30 13.97
N LYS A 123 -8.24 -3.91 15.09
CA LYS A 123 -7.31 -3.31 16.06
C LYS A 123 -5.99 -2.90 15.40
N TYR A 124 -5.35 -3.83 14.69
CA TYR A 124 -4.06 -3.54 14.06
C TYR A 124 -4.18 -2.51 12.93
N ALA A 125 -5.23 -2.55 12.13
CA ALA A 125 -5.49 -1.50 11.13
C ALA A 125 -5.61 -0.11 11.77
N GLY A 126 -6.29 -0.02 12.92
CA GLY A 126 -6.37 1.22 13.71
C GLY A 126 -5.00 1.71 14.22
N LEU A 127 -4.12 0.81 14.67
CA LEU A 127 -2.74 1.17 15.07
C LEU A 127 -1.93 1.74 13.90
N PHE A 128 -2.18 1.28 12.68
CA PHE A 128 -1.60 1.85 11.47
C PHE A 128 -2.32 3.09 10.94
N GLY A 129 -3.28 3.65 11.68
CA GLY A 129 -3.99 4.88 11.34
C GLY A 129 -5.12 4.73 10.31
N LEU A 130 -5.53 3.51 9.98
CA LEU A 130 -6.65 3.26 9.07
C LEU A 130 -8.00 3.33 9.80
N GLY A 131 -9.04 3.77 9.09
CA GLY A 131 -10.40 3.85 9.64
C GLY A 131 -10.63 5.04 10.58
N GLN A 132 -9.76 6.05 10.56
CA GLN A 132 -9.83 7.27 11.36
C GLN A 132 -9.29 8.49 10.59
N LEU A 133 -9.62 9.70 11.03
CA LEU A 133 -9.09 10.91 10.42
C LEU A 133 -7.56 10.97 10.61
N THR A 134 -6.85 11.47 9.61
CA THR A 134 -5.37 11.56 9.67
C THR A 134 -4.89 12.77 10.46
N GLY A 135 -5.77 13.71 10.74
CA GLY A 135 -5.43 14.95 11.44
C GLY A 135 -4.80 16.02 10.54
N LEU A 136 -4.94 15.90 9.19
CA LEU A 136 -4.45 16.89 8.24
C LEU A 136 -5.09 18.28 8.42
N GLY A 137 -6.29 18.34 9.03
CA GLY A 137 -6.98 19.59 9.31
C GLY A 137 -7.73 20.18 8.12
N LEU A 138 -7.82 19.49 6.99
CA LEU A 138 -8.67 19.89 5.88
C LEU A 138 -10.12 19.49 6.12
N LEU A 139 -11.04 20.34 5.63
CA LEU A 139 -12.48 20.06 5.69
C LEU A 139 -12.85 18.83 4.86
N ASN A 140 -13.88 18.14 5.31
CA ASN A 140 -14.46 16.98 4.62
C ASN A 140 -13.56 15.75 4.49
N GLU A 141 -12.44 15.66 5.24
CA GLU A 141 -11.66 14.43 5.34
C GLU A 141 -12.57 13.27 5.78
N LYS A 142 -12.45 12.11 5.12
CA LYS A 142 -13.22 10.91 5.43
C LYS A 142 -12.41 9.95 6.30
N ALA A 143 -13.07 9.41 7.33
CA ALA A 143 -12.46 8.41 8.22
C ALA A 143 -12.34 7.01 7.58
N GLY A 144 -13.09 6.73 6.51
CA GLY A 144 -13.15 5.38 5.96
C GLY A 144 -13.84 4.37 6.89
N LEU A 145 -13.61 3.11 6.62
CA LEU A 145 -14.17 2.01 7.42
C LEU A 145 -13.19 0.83 7.47
N ILE A 146 -12.88 0.40 8.68
CA ILE A 146 -12.30 -0.92 8.96
C ILE A 146 -13.35 -1.70 9.75
N PRO A 147 -13.92 -2.80 9.22
CA PRO A 147 -14.98 -3.53 9.89
C PRO A 147 -14.48 -4.26 11.13
N SER A 148 -15.38 -4.49 12.08
CA SER A 148 -15.22 -5.40 13.22
C SER A 148 -16.47 -6.27 13.35
N SER A 149 -16.42 -7.32 14.16
CA SER A 149 -17.61 -8.12 14.46
C SER A 149 -18.73 -7.26 15.06
N ASN A 150 -18.39 -6.35 15.97
CA ASN A 150 -19.34 -5.41 16.59
C ASN A 150 -19.92 -4.40 15.57
N TRP A 151 -19.08 -3.87 14.67
CA TRP A 151 -19.58 -2.99 13.60
C TRP A 151 -20.63 -3.73 12.74
N LYS A 152 -20.33 -4.94 12.30
CA LYS A 152 -21.24 -5.70 11.45
C LYS A 152 -22.56 -6.03 12.17
N GLN A 153 -22.49 -6.43 13.43
CA GLN A 153 -23.67 -6.69 14.24
C GLN A 153 -24.56 -5.44 14.40
N ARG A 154 -23.93 -4.25 14.62
CA ARG A 154 -24.68 -3.01 14.85
C ARG A 154 -25.27 -2.42 13.56
N VAL A 155 -24.54 -2.51 12.44
CA VAL A 155 -24.90 -1.82 11.20
C VAL A 155 -25.72 -2.69 10.27
N LEU A 156 -25.36 -3.97 10.16
CA LEU A 156 -26.01 -4.92 9.25
C LEU A 156 -26.93 -5.91 9.99
N ASN A 157 -26.92 -5.92 11.33
CA ASN A 157 -27.62 -6.88 12.17
C ASN A 157 -27.26 -8.33 11.86
N GLU A 158 -26.00 -8.58 11.51
CA GLU A 158 -25.47 -9.89 11.15
C GLU A 158 -24.18 -10.21 11.91
N PRO A 159 -23.92 -11.49 12.24
CA PRO A 159 -22.63 -11.90 12.75
C PRO A 159 -21.54 -11.80 11.66
N TRP A 160 -20.28 -11.80 12.07
CA TRP A 160 -19.17 -11.97 11.13
C TRP A 160 -19.09 -13.43 10.66
N TYR A 161 -19.13 -13.63 9.36
CA TYR A 161 -19.01 -14.96 8.77
C TYR A 161 -17.56 -15.29 8.43
N LEU A 162 -17.18 -16.55 8.65
CA LEU A 162 -15.82 -17.03 8.38
C LEU A 162 -15.38 -16.81 6.92
N GLY A 163 -16.33 -16.92 5.99
CA GLY A 163 -16.10 -16.70 4.55
C GLY A 163 -15.79 -15.25 4.17
N GLU A 164 -15.89 -14.27 5.08
CA GLU A 164 -15.54 -12.86 4.79
C GLU A 164 -14.09 -12.56 5.11
N MET A 165 -13.44 -13.40 5.95
CA MET A 165 -12.06 -13.19 6.36
C MET A 165 -11.04 -13.16 5.20
N PRO A 166 -11.11 -14.05 4.20
CA PRO A 166 -10.15 -13.98 3.08
C PRO A 166 -10.18 -12.64 2.36
N SER A 167 -11.37 -12.08 2.11
CA SER A 167 -11.48 -10.76 1.49
C SER A 167 -10.86 -9.67 2.37
N MET A 168 -11.17 -9.67 3.67
CA MET A 168 -10.60 -8.71 4.62
C MET A 168 -9.07 -8.83 4.71
N ALA A 169 -8.52 -10.03 4.73
CA ALA A 169 -7.09 -10.27 4.85
C ALA A 169 -6.24 -9.68 3.72
N ILE A 170 -6.86 -9.38 2.59
CA ILE A 170 -6.20 -8.76 1.42
C ILE A 170 -6.72 -7.35 1.12
N GLY A 171 -7.38 -6.69 2.09
CA GLY A 171 -7.84 -5.32 1.97
C GLY A 171 -9.03 -5.12 1.03
N GLN A 172 -9.94 -6.08 1.01
CA GLN A 172 -11.18 -6.09 0.23
C GLN A 172 -12.40 -6.24 1.16
N GLY A 173 -13.58 -6.46 0.60
CA GLY A 173 -14.83 -6.58 1.34
C GLY A 173 -15.30 -5.23 1.83
N TYR A 174 -15.57 -5.09 3.13
CA TYR A 174 -16.08 -3.85 3.73
C TYR A 174 -15.00 -2.80 4.01
N ILE A 175 -13.72 -3.10 3.78
CA ILE A 175 -12.62 -2.16 4.02
C ILE A 175 -12.64 -1.06 2.96
N ILE A 176 -12.79 0.19 3.38
CA ILE A 176 -12.64 1.38 2.54
C ILE A 176 -11.83 2.44 3.30
N VAL A 177 -10.84 2.99 2.64
CA VAL A 177 -9.90 3.97 3.20
C VAL A 177 -9.56 5.07 2.19
N THR A 178 -9.06 6.20 2.67
CA THR A 178 -8.56 7.25 1.77
C THR A 178 -7.12 7.00 1.34
N PRO A 179 -6.68 7.53 0.19
CA PRO A 179 -5.27 7.49 -0.23
C PRO A 179 -4.31 8.06 0.82
N LEU A 180 -4.69 9.14 1.50
CA LEU A 180 -3.87 9.72 2.56
C LEU A 180 -3.68 8.76 3.75
N GLN A 181 -4.72 8.03 4.15
CA GLN A 181 -4.61 7.01 5.21
C GLN A 181 -3.63 5.91 4.83
N VAL A 182 -3.67 5.44 3.58
CA VAL A 182 -2.72 4.43 3.08
C VAL A 182 -1.28 4.96 3.09
N LEU A 183 -1.06 6.20 2.65
CA LEU A 183 0.26 6.82 2.69
C LEU A 183 0.75 6.97 4.14
N ASN A 184 -0.13 7.38 5.05
CA ASN A 184 0.19 7.52 6.48
C ASN A 184 0.55 6.17 7.13
N MET A 185 -0.18 5.10 6.82
CA MET A 185 0.15 3.72 7.23
C MET A 185 1.57 3.33 6.80
N ILE A 186 1.93 3.64 5.57
CA ILE A 186 3.28 3.35 5.04
C ILE A 186 4.35 4.23 5.70
N ASN A 187 4.03 5.48 6.04
CA ASN A 187 4.94 6.33 6.81
C ASN A 187 5.22 5.79 8.21
N ILE A 188 4.21 5.25 8.90
CA ILE A 188 4.39 4.59 10.21
C ILE A 188 5.33 3.38 10.05
N LEU A 189 5.16 2.56 9.01
CA LEU A 189 6.04 1.43 8.72
C LEU A 189 7.48 1.89 8.40
N ALA A 190 7.62 2.90 7.56
CA ALA A 190 8.91 3.44 7.11
C ALA A 190 9.71 4.06 8.26
N ASN A 191 9.02 4.70 9.22
CA ASN A 191 9.59 5.37 10.38
C ASN A 191 9.61 4.51 11.65
N ASP A 192 9.69 3.18 11.52
CA ASP A 192 9.82 2.24 12.65
C ASP A 192 8.74 2.43 13.74
N GLY A 193 7.51 2.71 13.33
CA GLY A 193 6.37 2.91 14.24
C GLY A 193 6.19 4.36 14.72
N MET A 194 6.97 5.30 14.23
CA MET A 194 6.75 6.72 14.52
C MET A 194 5.69 7.28 13.58
N TRP A 195 4.58 7.74 14.15
CA TRP A 195 3.57 8.49 13.43
C TRP A 195 3.87 9.98 13.51
N ILE A 196 3.97 10.62 12.35
CA ILE A 196 4.11 12.07 12.20
C ILE A 196 2.82 12.55 11.56
N PRO A 197 2.01 13.40 12.23
CA PRO A 197 0.80 13.94 11.65
C PRO A 197 1.08 14.60 10.29
N PRO A 198 0.27 14.33 9.25
CA PRO A 198 0.43 14.99 7.98
C PRO A 198 0.21 16.49 8.11
N ASN A 199 1.03 17.27 7.41
CA ASN A 199 0.99 18.73 7.45
C ASN A 199 1.18 19.34 6.06
N LEU A 200 0.46 20.42 5.78
CA LEU A 200 0.56 21.19 4.54
C LEU A 200 1.30 22.52 4.70
N LEU A 201 1.54 22.95 5.93
CA LEU A 201 2.22 24.22 6.21
C LEU A 201 3.71 23.98 6.51
N LEU A 202 4.60 24.77 5.90
CA LEU A 202 6.05 24.58 6.08
C LEU A 202 6.51 24.86 7.51
N ASP A 203 5.94 25.87 8.17
CA ASP A 203 6.39 26.37 9.46
C ASP A 203 5.36 26.14 10.59
N GLN A 204 4.60 25.04 10.50
CA GLN A 204 3.64 24.73 11.54
C GLN A 204 4.36 24.22 12.81
N GLU A 205 4.30 25.03 13.88
CA GLU A 205 4.75 24.63 15.21
C GLU A 205 3.78 23.60 15.85
N GLY A 206 4.29 22.81 16.78
CA GLY A 206 3.46 21.92 17.61
C GLY A 206 3.19 20.53 17.03
N ILE A 207 3.76 20.18 15.87
CA ILE A 207 3.71 18.80 15.35
C ILE A 207 4.71 17.95 16.14
N SER A 208 4.22 17.08 16.98
CA SER A 208 5.05 16.14 17.74
C SER A 208 4.85 14.72 17.22
N PRO A 209 5.92 14.05 16.79
CA PRO A 209 5.86 12.63 16.44
C PRO A 209 5.36 11.80 17.63
N GLN A 210 4.56 10.79 17.35
CA GLN A 210 4.02 9.86 18.35
C GLN A 210 4.51 8.45 18.06
N HIS A 211 4.97 7.77 19.09
CA HIS A 211 5.37 6.37 18.95
C HIS A 211 4.14 5.46 19.06
N ILE A 212 3.84 4.75 17.99
CA ILE A 212 2.83 3.68 17.97
C ILE A 212 3.49 2.40 18.52
N PRO A 213 2.86 1.67 19.44
CA PRO A 213 3.48 0.51 20.10
C PRO A 213 3.56 -0.70 19.15
N LEU A 214 4.34 -0.57 18.09
CA LEU A 214 4.63 -1.59 17.10
C LEU A 214 6.06 -2.11 17.28
N LYS A 215 6.26 -3.42 17.18
CA LYS A 215 7.58 -4.05 17.29
C LYS A 215 8.40 -3.77 16.03
N ARG A 216 9.53 -3.12 16.22
CA ARG A 216 10.44 -2.70 15.13
C ARG A 216 10.93 -3.89 14.29
N GLU A 217 11.18 -5.02 14.91
CA GLU A 217 11.61 -6.25 14.25
C GLU A 217 10.59 -6.72 13.18
N TYR A 218 9.29 -6.66 13.48
CA TYR A 218 8.24 -7.04 12.53
C TYR A 218 8.07 -6.02 11.42
N LEU A 219 8.19 -4.72 11.74
CA LEU A 219 8.21 -3.66 10.74
C LEU A 219 9.39 -3.83 9.77
N SER A 220 10.56 -4.21 10.28
CA SER A 220 11.76 -4.46 9.47
C SER A 220 11.57 -5.63 8.49
N LEU A 221 11.00 -6.75 8.95
CA LEU A 221 10.69 -7.91 8.09
C LEU A 221 9.71 -7.55 6.96
N ILE A 222 8.68 -6.77 7.28
CA ILE A 222 7.71 -6.32 6.27
C ILE A 222 8.37 -5.37 5.28
N ARG A 223 9.22 -4.46 5.75
CA ARG A 223 10.01 -3.56 4.90
C ARG A 223 10.92 -4.34 3.95
N GLU A 224 11.59 -5.38 4.42
CA GLU A 224 12.40 -6.28 3.59
C GLU A 224 11.56 -6.89 2.47
N GLY A 225 10.38 -7.41 2.79
CA GLY A 225 9.43 -7.91 1.78
C GLY A 225 9.03 -6.82 0.77
N MET A 226 8.82 -5.57 1.21
CA MET A 226 8.51 -4.45 0.32
C MET A 226 9.71 -4.01 -0.54
N VAL A 227 10.94 -4.14 -0.04
CA VAL A 227 12.17 -3.98 -0.84
C VAL A 227 12.22 -5.03 -1.93
N ALA A 228 11.95 -6.29 -1.60
CA ALA A 228 11.91 -7.40 -2.56
C ALA A 228 10.87 -7.20 -3.67
N VAL A 229 9.72 -6.56 -3.38
CA VAL A 229 8.68 -6.19 -4.39
C VAL A 229 9.26 -5.37 -5.54
N VAL A 230 10.21 -4.47 -5.24
CA VAL A 230 10.77 -3.52 -6.22
C VAL A 230 12.09 -4.01 -6.79
N ASN A 231 12.95 -4.64 -5.98
CA ASN A 231 14.35 -4.85 -6.34
C ASN A 231 14.68 -6.28 -6.74
N GLU A 232 13.83 -7.27 -6.44
CA GLU A 232 14.11 -8.67 -6.74
C GLU A 232 13.36 -9.24 -7.95
N VAL A 233 13.91 -10.32 -8.48
CA VAL A 233 13.25 -11.12 -9.53
C VAL A 233 11.95 -11.72 -8.97
N GLY A 234 10.87 -11.58 -9.70
CA GLY A 234 9.52 -11.99 -9.24
C GLY A 234 8.76 -10.94 -8.45
N GLY A 235 9.39 -9.82 -8.12
CA GLY A 235 8.72 -8.67 -7.50
C GLY A 235 7.69 -8.01 -8.42
N THR A 236 6.54 -7.61 -7.86
CA THR A 236 5.40 -7.08 -8.64
C THR A 236 5.62 -5.67 -9.18
N ALA A 237 6.66 -4.95 -8.73
CA ALA A 237 6.96 -3.57 -9.13
C ALA A 237 8.41 -3.36 -9.60
N ARG A 238 9.08 -4.37 -10.11
CA ARG A 238 10.49 -4.28 -10.54
C ARG A 238 10.79 -3.16 -11.55
N LYS A 239 9.79 -2.69 -12.30
CA LYS A 239 9.93 -1.57 -13.24
C LYS A 239 10.21 -0.22 -12.56
N VAL A 240 10.04 -0.14 -11.23
CA VAL A 240 10.31 1.06 -10.41
C VAL A 240 11.69 1.03 -9.76
N GLN A 241 12.48 0.00 -9.99
CA GLN A 241 13.84 -0.14 -9.47
C GLN A 241 14.75 1.01 -9.93
N PHE A 242 15.60 1.48 -9.01
CA PHE A 242 16.70 2.43 -9.24
C PHE A 242 18.02 1.76 -8.83
N GLU A 243 19.15 2.17 -9.44
CA GLU A 243 20.46 1.58 -9.15
C GLU A 243 21.06 2.12 -7.84
N GLU A 244 20.91 3.43 -7.60
CA GLU A 244 21.55 4.14 -6.49
C GLU A 244 20.58 4.52 -5.36
N PHE A 245 19.31 4.16 -5.49
CA PHE A 245 18.26 4.56 -4.57
C PHE A 245 17.34 3.36 -4.30
N THR A 246 17.56 2.67 -3.19
CA THR A 246 16.76 1.50 -2.82
C THR A 246 15.34 1.92 -2.47
N VAL A 247 14.36 1.36 -3.17
CA VAL A 247 12.93 1.64 -2.98
C VAL A 247 12.25 0.44 -2.36
N ALA A 248 11.48 0.67 -1.30
CA ALA A 248 10.50 -0.27 -0.79
C ALA A 248 9.11 0.11 -1.30
N GLY A 249 8.31 -0.85 -1.76
CA GLY A 249 7.00 -0.51 -2.30
C GLY A 249 6.00 -1.66 -2.29
N LYS A 250 4.74 -1.34 -2.60
CA LYS A 250 3.66 -2.34 -2.71
C LYS A 250 2.66 -1.93 -3.77
N THR A 251 2.39 -2.83 -4.70
CA THR A 251 1.29 -2.71 -5.66
C THR A 251 -0.01 -3.21 -5.06
N ALA A 252 -1.12 -2.61 -5.45
CA ALA A 252 -2.43 -3.21 -5.27
C ALA A 252 -3.32 -3.00 -6.49
N THR A 253 -4.31 -3.86 -6.57
CA THR A 253 -5.41 -3.82 -7.53
C THR A 253 -6.67 -4.02 -6.71
N SER A 254 -7.50 -2.98 -6.62
CA SER A 254 -8.74 -3.03 -5.85
C SER A 254 -9.90 -3.37 -6.77
N GLN A 255 -10.61 -4.42 -6.44
CA GLN A 255 -11.79 -4.81 -7.21
C GLN A 255 -12.91 -3.79 -7.02
N VAL A 256 -13.47 -3.31 -8.13
CA VAL A 256 -14.69 -2.51 -8.17
C VAL A 256 -15.89 -3.43 -8.20
N VAL A 257 -15.77 -4.55 -8.89
CA VAL A 257 -16.80 -5.58 -9.04
C VAL A 257 -16.23 -6.92 -8.59
N SER A 258 -17.05 -7.75 -7.90
CA SER A 258 -16.60 -9.06 -7.46
C SER A 258 -16.27 -9.99 -8.65
N HIS A 259 -15.38 -10.97 -8.44
CA HIS A 259 -15.08 -11.97 -9.47
C HIS A 259 -16.33 -12.73 -9.92
N GLU A 260 -17.21 -13.06 -8.97
CA GLU A 260 -18.47 -13.77 -9.25
C GLU A 260 -19.36 -12.95 -10.18
N THR A 261 -19.48 -11.63 -9.91
CA THR A 261 -20.25 -10.72 -10.75
C THR A 261 -19.58 -10.54 -12.11
N LEU A 262 -18.25 -10.38 -12.17
CA LEU A 262 -17.52 -10.25 -13.44
C LEU A 262 -17.74 -11.47 -14.35
N GLU A 263 -17.81 -12.69 -13.81
CA GLU A 263 -18.04 -13.90 -14.58
C GLU A 263 -19.41 -13.90 -15.28
N THR A 264 -20.41 -13.22 -14.71
CA THR A 264 -21.78 -13.12 -15.27
C THR A 264 -21.95 -12.02 -16.31
N LEU A 265 -21.04 -11.03 -16.39
CA LEU A 265 -21.11 -9.93 -17.34
C LEU A 265 -20.70 -10.38 -18.75
N ASP A 266 -21.30 -9.76 -19.78
CA ASP A 266 -20.86 -9.90 -21.18
C ASP A 266 -19.50 -9.20 -21.42
N ASN A 267 -18.88 -9.50 -22.56
CA ASN A 267 -17.55 -8.99 -22.90
C ASN A 267 -17.54 -7.47 -23.14
N GLU A 268 -18.63 -6.90 -23.63
CA GLU A 268 -18.74 -5.46 -23.85
C GLU A 268 -18.75 -4.73 -22.52
N THR A 269 -19.57 -5.17 -21.56
CA THR A 269 -19.61 -4.61 -20.22
C THR A 269 -18.28 -4.79 -19.49
N LYS A 270 -17.62 -5.97 -19.58
CA LYS A 270 -16.30 -6.20 -19.00
C LYS A 270 -15.22 -5.25 -19.52
N SER A 271 -15.36 -4.71 -20.72
CA SER A 271 -14.41 -3.76 -21.29
C SER A 271 -14.62 -2.31 -20.87
N LYS A 272 -15.76 -1.99 -20.25
CA LYS A 272 -16.05 -0.62 -19.80
C LYS A 272 -15.09 -0.18 -18.69
N ARG A 273 -14.69 1.10 -18.75
CA ARG A 273 -13.74 1.68 -17.79
C ARG A 273 -14.26 1.60 -16.37
N GLU A 274 -15.54 1.86 -16.15
CA GLU A 274 -16.16 1.98 -14.82
C GLU A 274 -16.09 0.70 -13.99
N ILE A 275 -15.96 -0.47 -14.64
CA ILE A 275 -15.82 -1.75 -13.93
C ILE A 275 -14.37 -2.22 -13.78
N GLN A 276 -13.42 -1.53 -14.41
CA GLN A 276 -12.01 -1.84 -14.23
C GLN A 276 -11.58 -1.58 -12.79
N ASN A 277 -10.67 -2.39 -12.31
CA ASN A 277 -10.13 -2.27 -10.95
C ASN A 277 -9.39 -0.94 -10.76
N HIS A 278 -9.41 -0.39 -9.55
CA HIS A 278 -8.53 0.71 -9.20
C HIS A 278 -7.09 0.22 -9.04
N ALA A 279 -6.17 1.00 -9.55
CA ALA A 279 -4.74 0.69 -9.54
C ALA A 279 -4.02 1.52 -8.49
N TRP A 280 -3.30 0.85 -7.57
CA TRP A 280 -2.53 1.49 -6.51
C TRP A 280 -1.06 1.13 -6.62
N PHE A 281 -0.23 2.08 -6.31
CA PHE A 281 1.15 1.84 -5.94
C PHE A 281 1.61 2.83 -4.88
N VAL A 282 2.22 2.31 -3.83
CA VAL A 282 2.84 3.09 -2.77
C VAL A 282 4.29 2.66 -2.63
N ALA A 283 5.18 3.61 -2.41
CA ALA A 283 6.59 3.36 -2.22
C ALA A 283 7.22 4.41 -1.30
N PHE A 284 8.35 4.06 -0.71
CA PHE A 284 9.20 4.99 0.02
C PHE A 284 10.67 4.68 -0.26
N GLY A 285 11.52 5.66 -0.03
CA GLY A 285 12.96 5.53 -0.23
C GLY A 285 13.78 6.70 0.35
N PRO A 286 15.09 6.50 0.56
CA PRO A 286 15.79 5.21 0.54
C PRO A 286 15.20 4.23 1.57
N ALA A 287 15.20 2.93 1.30
CA ALA A 287 14.55 1.96 2.21
C ALA A 287 15.21 1.86 3.58
N GLU A 288 16.52 2.13 3.66
CA GLU A 288 17.34 2.08 4.88
C GLU A 288 17.19 3.33 5.76
N ASP A 289 16.96 4.50 5.14
CA ASP A 289 16.82 5.78 5.80
C ASP A 289 15.78 6.61 5.04
N PRO A 290 14.48 6.34 5.25
CA PRO A 290 13.39 6.89 4.44
C PRO A 290 13.31 8.42 4.50
N GLU A 291 13.34 9.07 3.32
CA GLU A 291 13.23 10.53 3.19
C GLU A 291 11.97 10.96 2.45
N ILE A 292 11.44 10.08 1.60
CA ILE A 292 10.24 10.35 0.81
C ILE A 292 9.36 9.12 0.72
N SER A 293 8.06 9.32 0.82
CA SER A 293 7.05 8.34 0.43
C SER A 293 6.12 8.91 -0.63
N VAL A 294 5.70 8.07 -1.56
CA VAL A 294 4.84 8.45 -2.68
C VAL A 294 3.76 7.42 -2.87
N LEU A 295 2.53 7.87 -3.03
CA LEU A 295 1.40 7.03 -3.39
C LEU A 295 0.72 7.58 -4.64
N ALA A 296 0.37 6.70 -5.56
CA ALA A 296 -0.54 6.99 -6.65
C ALA A 296 -1.71 6.00 -6.64
N LEU A 297 -2.90 6.55 -6.78
CA LEU A 297 -4.14 5.83 -7.07
C LEU A 297 -4.62 6.27 -8.46
N VAL A 298 -4.94 5.32 -9.31
CA VAL A 298 -5.59 5.56 -10.60
C VAL A 298 -6.92 4.82 -10.61
N GLU A 299 -8.01 5.58 -10.56
CA GLU A 299 -9.34 5.02 -10.66
C GLU A 299 -9.51 4.31 -11.99
N HIS A 300 -10.05 3.09 -11.93
CA HIS A 300 -10.30 2.25 -13.11
C HIS A 300 -9.05 2.01 -13.98
N GLY A 301 -7.87 2.08 -13.36
CA GLY A 301 -6.56 1.93 -14.04
C GLY A 301 -6.14 0.49 -14.31
N GLY A 302 -6.95 -0.50 -13.89
CA GLY A 302 -6.69 -1.92 -14.06
C GLY A 302 -5.67 -2.46 -13.07
N GLY A 303 -4.37 -2.34 -13.31
CA GLY A 303 -3.34 -2.92 -12.45
C GLY A 303 -2.32 -1.93 -11.91
N GLY A 304 -1.99 -2.04 -10.62
CA GLY A 304 -1.08 -1.12 -9.92
C GLY A 304 0.29 -0.99 -10.58
N SER A 305 0.89 -2.10 -11.02
CA SER A 305 2.18 -2.11 -11.71
C SER A 305 2.16 -1.45 -13.10
N LYS A 306 0.97 -1.36 -13.74
CA LYS A 306 0.82 -0.81 -15.10
C LYS A 306 0.44 0.67 -15.08
N ALA A 307 -0.46 1.09 -14.20
CA ALA A 307 -0.99 2.45 -14.18
C ALA A 307 -0.37 3.33 -13.09
N ALA A 308 -0.33 2.87 -11.84
CA ALA A 308 0.12 3.68 -10.71
C ALA A 308 1.66 3.71 -10.54
N ALA A 309 2.33 2.57 -10.73
CA ALA A 309 3.77 2.48 -10.54
C ALA A 309 4.60 3.40 -11.48
N PRO A 310 4.26 3.62 -12.76
CA PRO A 310 4.95 4.58 -13.61
C PRO A 310 4.85 6.03 -13.12
N ILE A 311 3.72 6.42 -12.50
CA ILE A 311 3.53 7.76 -11.92
C ILE A 311 4.48 7.94 -10.74
N VAL A 312 4.47 7.00 -9.80
CA VAL A 312 5.36 7.02 -8.64
C VAL A 312 6.82 7.03 -9.07
N ARG A 313 7.19 6.23 -10.09
CA ARG A 313 8.55 6.24 -10.63
C ARG A 313 8.97 7.63 -11.12
N LYS A 314 8.12 8.33 -11.88
CA LYS A 314 8.40 9.68 -12.36
C LYS A 314 8.62 10.67 -11.22
N ILE A 315 7.80 10.60 -10.17
CA ILE A 315 7.93 11.46 -8.99
C ILE A 315 9.24 11.17 -8.25
N LEU A 316 9.56 9.89 -8.03
CA LEU A 316 10.82 9.49 -7.38
C LEU A 316 12.04 9.88 -8.24
N THR A 317 11.98 9.72 -9.57
CA THR A 317 13.05 10.19 -10.48
C THR A 317 13.28 11.69 -10.30
N TYR A 318 12.21 12.49 -10.33
CA TYR A 318 12.34 13.93 -10.11
C TYR A 318 12.96 14.26 -8.74
N TYR A 319 12.55 13.54 -7.68
CA TYR A 319 13.10 13.72 -6.34
C TYR A 319 14.60 13.38 -6.29
N ILE A 320 15.00 12.25 -6.87
CA ILE A 320 16.40 11.81 -6.92
C ILE A 320 17.27 12.82 -7.69
N ASP A 321 16.80 13.28 -8.84
CA ASP A 321 17.57 14.13 -9.72
C ASP A 321 17.71 15.58 -9.19
N ASN A 322 16.73 16.07 -8.42
CA ASN A 322 16.66 17.50 -8.07
C ASN A 322 16.76 17.80 -6.57
N ILE A 323 16.46 16.84 -5.70
CA ILE A 323 16.31 17.11 -4.26
C ILE A 323 17.21 16.20 -3.42
N TYR A 324 17.26 14.91 -3.74
CA TYR A 324 18.01 13.93 -2.97
C TYR A 324 19.51 14.20 -3.00
N LYS A 325 20.12 14.23 -1.83
CA LYS A 325 21.58 14.29 -1.68
C LYS A 325 22.03 13.03 -0.94
N PRO A 326 22.70 12.10 -1.62
CA PRO A 326 23.18 10.88 -0.96
C PRO A 326 24.07 11.25 0.23
N LYS A 327 23.74 10.75 1.40
CA LYS A 327 24.57 10.89 2.59
C LYS A 327 25.91 10.21 2.32
N PRO A 328 27.05 10.78 2.75
CA PRO A 328 28.33 10.10 2.60
C PRO A 328 28.23 8.74 3.29
N GLN A 329 28.51 7.68 2.54
CA GLN A 329 28.52 6.32 3.10
C GLN A 329 29.48 6.31 4.28
N LYS A 330 29.00 5.93 5.46
CA LYS A 330 29.89 5.62 6.59
C LYS A 330 30.74 4.44 6.13
N THR A 331 31.98 4.72 5.74
CA THR A 331 32.94 3.70 5.37
C THR A 331 33.15 2.83 6.60
N THR A 332 32.64 1.61 6.59
CA THR A 332 32.87 0.67 7.68
C THR A 332 34.34 0.27 7.69
N GLN A 333 34.86 -0.05 8.87
CA GLN A 333 36.26 -0.48 9.02
C GLN A 333 36.58 -1.68 8.10
N THR A 334 35.58 -2.51 7.83
CA THR A 334 35.64 -3.65 6.90
C THR A 334 35.83 -3.23 5.44
N ASP A 335 35.21 -2.11 5.01
CA ASP A 335 35.38 -1.58 3.65
C ASP A 335 36.75 -0.97 3.44
N LEU A 336 37.33 -0.36 4.49
CA LEU A 336 38.71 0.14 4.47
C LEU A 336 39.74 -1.02 4.40
N GLU A 337 39.47 -2.08 5.15
CA GLU A 337 40.31 -3.29 5.11
C GLU A 337 40.25 -3.99 3.74
N SER A 338 39.08 -4.12 3.14
CA SER A 338 38.90 -4.72 1.81
C SER A 338 39.53 -3.88 0.70
N LYS A 339 39.51 -2.55 0.79
CA LYS A 339 40.18 -1.63 -0.14
C LYS A 339 41.72 -1.69 0.04
N ASN A 340 42.22 -1.81 1.27
CA ASN A 340 43.62 -1.94 1.55
C ASN A 340 44.18 -3.29 1.07
N ILE A 341 43.45 -4.39 1.19
CA ILE A 341 43.84 -5.70 0.65
C ILE A 341 43.95 -5.63 -0.88
N LYS A 342 42.94 -5.07 -1.58
CA LYS A 342 42.97 -4.90 -3.04
C LYS A 342 44.07 -3.94 -3.50
N PHE A 343 44.42 -2.92 -2.72
CA PHE A 343 45.51 -2.00 -3.02
C PHE A 343 46.88 -2.70 -2.87
N ASN A 344 47.09 -3.46 -1.81
CA ASN A 344 48.32 -4.23 -1.59
C ASN A 344 48.52 -5.33 -2.65
N ASP A 345 47.44 -6.03 -3.05
CA ASP A 345 47.50 -7.00 -4.15
C ASP A 345 47.86 -6.36 -5.51
N ARG A 346 47.42 -5.12 -5.76
CA ARG A 346 47.80 -4.38 -6.97
C ARG A 346 49.26 -3.93 -6.93
N LEU A 347 49.75 -3.52 -5.76
CA LEU A 347 51.20 -3.19 -5.60
C LEU A 347 52.09 -4.40 -5.77
N GLN A 348 51.74 -5.55 -5.19
CA GLN A 348 52.52 -6.78 -5.39
C GLN A 348 52.54 -7.27 -6.85
N LYS A 349 51.46 -7.08 -7.61
CA LYS A 349 51.40 -7.39 -9.04
C LYS A 349 52.14 -6.37 -9.95
N ALA A 350 52.41 -5.18 -9.45
CA ALA A 350 53.15 -4.16 -10.20
C ALA A 350 54.68 -4.24 -9.98
N PHE A 351 55.11 -4.98 -8.96
CA PHE A 351 56.57 -5.16 -8.62
C PHE A 351 57.09 -6.59 -8.88
N ASN A 352 56.26 -7.48 -9.43
CA ASN A 352 56.63 -8.77 -10.01
C ASN A 352 56.43 -8.74 -11.54
#